data_8e954499212e30520bb9cb0c4d508908
#
_entry.id   8e954499212e30520bb9cb0c4d508908
#
_cell.length_a   1.000
_cell.length_b   1.000
_cell.length_c   1.000
_cell.angle_alpha   90.00
_cell.angle_beta   90.00
_cell.angle_gamma   90.00
#
_symmetry.space_group_name_H-M   'P 1'
#
loop_
_entity.id
_entity.type
_entity.pdbx_description
1 polymer ?
#
loop_
_entity_poly.entity_id
_entity_poly.type
_entity_poly.pdbx_seq_one_letter_code
_entity_poly.pdbx_strand_id
1 'polypeptide(L)'
;MNSRKRLHVLYSGRVQGVGFRYTAKTVATGFEVTGIVRNLADGRVELIAEGLKDELEGFQQAIRESDLGSLIAREDVTWEDAKNEFRGFEITR
;
A
#
# COMPACT_ATOMS: atom_id res chain seq x y z
N MET A 1 3.66 1.93 -24.51
CA MET A 1 3.91 0.81 -23.57
C MET A 1 3.67 1.24 -22.17
N ASN A 2 3.00 0.39 -21.38
CA ASN A 2 2.76 0.68 -19.98
C ASN A 2 3.99 0.33 -19.16
N SER A 3 4.55 1.33 -18.51
CA SER A 3 5.67 1.13 -17.61
C SER A 3 5.15 0.74 -16.23
N ARG A 4 5.92 -0.09 -15.54
CA ARG A 4 5.63 -0.36 -14.14
C ARG A 4 6.03 0.86 -13.30
N LYS A 5 5.21 1.15 -12.30
CA LYS A 5 5.43 2.28 -11.39
C LYS A 5 5.61 1.79 -9.97
N ARG A 6 6.10 2.68 -9.13
CA ARG A 6 6.17 2.47 -7.68
C ARG A 6 5.28 3.50 -7.00
N LEU A 7 4.38 3.01 -6.19
CA LEU A 7 3.51 3.81 -5.33
C LEU A 7 4.06 3.73 -3.91
N HIS A 8 4.35 4.87 -3.31
CA HIS A 8 4.78 4.95 -1.92
C HIS A 8 3.76 5.76 -1.15
N VAL A 9 3.16 5.17 -0.13
CA VAL A 9 2.13 5.83 0.68
C VAL A 9 2.51 5.75 2.15
N LEU A 10 2.43 6.88 2.82
CA LEU A 10 2.50 6.95 4.28
C LEU A 10 1.10 7.25 4.80
N TYR A 11 0.54 6.29 5.51
CA TYR A 11 -0.79 6.42 6.10
C TYR A 11 -0.68 6.91 7.54
N SER A 12 -1.45 7.93 7.88
CA SER A 12 -1.53 8.48 9.23
C SER A 12 -2.95 8.34 9.77
N GLY A 13 -3.10 8.32 11.07
CA GLY A 13 -4.38 8.17 11.73
C GLY A 13 -4.37 6.98 12.67
N ARG A 14 -5.53 6.34 12.85
CA ARG A 14 -5.64 5.14 13.69
C ARG A 14 -5.33 3.90 12.85
N VAL A 15 -4.07 3.80 12.41
CA VAL A 15 -3.67 2.81 11.40
C VAL A 15 -2.84 1.65 11.97
N GLN A 16 -2.31 1.77 13.19
CA GLN A 16 -1.60 0.66 13.83
C GLN A 16 -2.49 -0.01 14.86
N GLY A 17 -2.30 -1.33 15.05
CA GLY A 17 -3.07 -2.10 16.02
C GLY A 17 -4.50 -2.39 15.59
N VAL A 18 -4.83 -2.19 14.31
CA VAL A 18 -6.19 -2.38 13.77
C VAL A 18 -6.22 -3.39 12.63
N GLY A 19 -5.13 -4.11 12.41
CA GLY A 19 -5.06 -5.10 11.32
C GLY A 19 -4.79 -4.51 9.94
N PHE A 20 -4.26 -3.28 9.89
CA PHE A 20 -4.03 -2.60 8.61
C PHE A 20 -3.15 -3.42 7.67
N ARG A 21 -2.01 -3.94 8.18
CA ARG A 21 -1.06 -4.67 7.35
C ARG A 21 -1.68 -5.93 6.75
N TYR A 22 -2.45 -6.67 7.54
CA TYR A 22 -3.13 -7.88 7.08
C TYR A 22 -4.21 -7.55 6.05
N THR A 23 -5.00 -6.51 6.29
CA THR A 23 -6.04 -6.10 5.35
C THR A 23 -5.42 -5.64 4.03
N ALA A 24 -4.35 -4.85 4.08
CA ALA A 24 -3.66 -4.41 2.88
C ALA A 24 -3.11 -5.60 2.07
N LYS A 25 -2.53 -6.59 2.75
CA LYS A 25 -2.02 -7.79 2.10
C LYS A 25 -3.17 -8.58 1.45
N THR A 26 -4.30 -8.69 2.13
CA THR A 26 -5.48 -9.37 1.59
C THR A 26 -6.02 -8.63 0.35
N VAL A 27 -6.14 -7.30 0.43
CA VAL A 27 -6.60 -6.49 -0.69
C VAL A 27 -5.66 -6.65 -1.88
N ALA A 28 -4.36 -6.73 -1.64
CA ALA A 28 -3.35 -6.88 -2.70
C ALA A 28 -3.57 -8.14 -3.54
N THR A 29 -4.20 -9.18 -3.00
CA THR A 29 -4.46 -10.42 -3.75
C THR A 29 -5.42 -10.19 -4.92
N GLY A 30 -6.18 -9.11 -4.92
CA GLY A 30 -7.10 -8.76 -6.01
C GLY A 30 -6.46 -7.93 -7.12
N PHE A 31 -5.17 -7.62 -7.02
CA PHE A 31 -4.49 -6.75 -7.98
C PHE A 31 -3.13 -7.33 -8.35
N GLU A 32 -2.63 -6.96 -9.51
CA GLU A 32 -1.31 -7.38 -9.96
C GLU A 32 -0.25 -6.43 -9.43
N VAL A 33 0.01 -6.51 -8.13
CA VAL A 33 0.96 -5.64 -7.45
C VAL A 33 1.91 -6.48 -6.60
N THR A 34 3.11 -5.97 -6.44
CA THR A 34 4.11 -6.49 -5.50
C THR A 34 4.49 -5.38 -4.54
N GLY A 35 5.01 -5.71 -3.37
CA GLY A 35 5.41 -4.67 -2.43
C GLY A 35 5.50 -5.13 -1.00
N ILE A 36 5.51 -4.14 -0.12
CA ILE A 36 5.57 -4.36 1.32
C ILE A 36 4.65 -3.37 2.04
N VAL A 37 4.26 -3.76 3.24
CA VAL A 37 3.56 -2.87 4.18
C VAL A 37 4.15 -3.09 5.57
N ARG A 38 4.43 -2.00 6.28
CA ARG A 38 5.03 -2.08 7.62
C ARG A 38 4.60 -0.92 8.50
N ASN A 39 4.65 -1.15 9.81
CA ASN A 39 4.45 -0.09 10.79
C ASN A 39 5.75 0.69 10.95
N LEU A 40 5.64 2.01 11.09
CA LEU A 40 6.76 2.87 11.42
C LEU A 40 6.73 3.22 12.92
N ALA A 41 7.89 3.60 13.44
CA ALA A 41 8.03 3.92 14.86
C ALA A 41 7.20 5.12 15.29
N ASP A 42 6.88 6.03 14.35
CA ASP A 42 6.10 7.24 14.63
C ASP A 42 4.59 7.04 14.58
N GLY A 43 4.13 5.80 14.40
CA GLY A 43 2.70 5.48 14.40
C GLY A 43 2.07 5.41 13.01
N ARG A 44 2.81 5.77 11.97
CA ARG A 44 2.30 5.66 10.59
C ARG A 44 2.49 4.24 10.06
N VAL A 45 1.79 3.95 8.96
CA VAL A 45 2.00 2.72 8.19
C VAL A 45 2.59 3.10 6.84
N GLU A 46 3.67 2.44 6.46
CA GLU A 46 4.30 2.63 5.16
C GLU A 46 3.92 1.50 4.23
N LEU A 47 3.45 1.87 3.04
CA LEU A 47 3.13 0.92 1.98
C LEU A 47 3.93 1.29 0.74
N ILE A 48 4.65 0.31 0.19
CA ILE A 48 5.36 0.46 -1.08
C ILE A 48 4.86 -0.64 -1.99
N ALA A 49 4.33 -0.27 -3.14
CA ALA A 49 3.77 -1.23 -4.09
C ALA A 49 4.23 -0.91 -5.50
N GLU A 50 4.45 -1.95 -6.30
CA GLU A 50 4.87 -1.81 -7.68
C GLU A 50 3.95 -2.60 -8.60
N GLY A 51 3.73 -2.05 -9.79
CA GLY A 51 2.87 -2.64 -10.80
C GLY A 51 2.54 -1.62 -11.89
N LEU A 52 1.59 -1.96 -12.73
CA LEU A 52 1.05 -0.99 -13.69
C LEU A 52 0.23 0.06 -12.92
N LYS A 53 0.22 1.26 -13.42
CA LYS A 53 -0.41 2.39 -12.71
C LYS A 53 -1.87 2.14 -12.39
N ASP A 54 -2.64 1.59 -13.33
CA ASP A 54 -4.05 1.30 -13.10
C ASP A 54 -4.28 0.25 -12.02
N GLU A 55 -3.41 -0.77 -11.94
CA GLU A 55 -3.47 -1.76 -10.87
C GLU A 55 -3.16 -1.11 -9.52
N LEU A 56 -2.17 -0.26 -9.47
CA LEU A 56 -1.80 0.45 -8.24
C LEU A 56 -2.91 1.41 -7.78
N GLU A 57 -3.53 2.11 -8.71
CA GLU A 57 -4.63 3.02 -8.39
C GLU A 57 -5.85 2.25 -7.89
N GLY A 58 -6.15 1.10 -8.51
CA GLY A 58 -7.24 0.23 -8.05
C GLY A 58 -6.96 -0.31 -6.66
N PHE A 59 -5.74 -0.74 -6.40
CA PHE A 59 -5.31 -1.22 -5.09
C PHE A 59 -5.46 -0.12 -4.02
N GLN A 60 -4.98 1.08 -4.31
CA GLN A 60 -5.09 2.22 -3.40
C GLN A 60 -6.55 2.54 -3.08
N GLN A 61 -7.40 2.55 -4.11
CA GLN A 61 -8.82 2.82 -3.92
C GLN A 61 -9.51 1.72 -3.11
N ALA A 62 -9.14 0.46 -3.35
CA ALA A 62 -9.71 -0.66 -2.60
C ALA A 62 -9.36 -0.59 -1.11
N ILE A 63 -8.17 -0.11 -0.76
CA ILE A 63 -7.80 0.13 0.65
C ILE A 63 -8.69 1.20 1.25
N ARG A 64 -8.93 2.30 0.52
CA ARG A 64 -9.81 3.38 1.01
C ARG A 64 -11.25 2.91 1.21
N GLU A 65 -11.71 1.98 0.39
CA GLU A 65 -13.08 1.46 0.44
C GLU A 65 -13.23 0.30 1.42
N SER A 66 -12.14 -0.20 1.97
CA SER A 66 -12.16 -1.24 3.00
C SER A 66 -12.52 -0.62 4.36
N ASP A 67 -12.63 -1.48 5.37
CA ASP A 67 -12.87 -1.02 6.75
C ASP A 67 -11.77 -0.08 7.25
N LEU A 68 -10.60 -0.09 6.61
CA LEU A 68 -9.50 0.79 6.99
C LEU A 68 -9.75 2.25 6.61
N GLY A 69 -10.57 2.50 5.61
CA GLY A 69 -10.76 3.86 5.08
C GLY A 69 -11.15 4.87 6.14
N SER A 70 -12.06 4.49 7.05
CA SER A 70 -12.52 5.39 8.12
C SER A 70 -11.45 5.66 9.18
N LEU A 71 -10.38 4.86 9.22
CA LEU A 71 -9.30 4.98 10.20
C LEU A 71 -8.12 5.79 9.67
N ILE A 72 -8.08 6.02 8.35
CA ILE A 72 -7.02 6.78 7.69
C ILE A 72 -7.36 8.27 7.80
N ALA A 73 -6.49 9.03 8.46
CA ALA A 73 -6.65 10.48 8.54
C ALA A 73 -5.95 11.19 7.38
N ARG A 74 -4.84 10.61 6.89
CA ARG A 74 -4.04 11.24 5.83
C ARG A 74 -3.26 10.19 5.06
N GLU A 75 -3.10 10.45 3.75
CA GLU A 75 -2.24 9.67 2.85
C GLU A 75 -1.21 10.61 2.25
N ASP A 76 0.06 10.33 2.47
CA ASP A 76 1.14 11.04 1.79
C ASP A 76 1.64 10.14 0.66
N VAL A 77 1.36 10.52 -0.57
CA VAL A 77 1.56 9.68 -1.76
C VAL A 77 2.70 10.19 -2.60
N THR A 78 3.60 9.30 -2.99
CA THR A 78 4.69 9.58 -3.92
C THR A 78 4.69 8.52 -5.01
N TRP A 79 4.84 8.95 -6.25
CA TRP A 79 4.95 8.08 -7.42
C TRP A 79 6.34 8.16 -8.01
N GLU A 80 6.89 7.01 -8.39
CA GLU A 80 8.16 6.95 -9.10
C GLU A 80 8.20 5.72 -10.01
N ASP A 81 9.27 5.56 -10.76
CA ASP A 81 9.41 4.37 -11.60
C ASP A 81 9.71 3.15 -10.73
N ALA A 82 9.23 1.99 -11.16
CA ALA A 82 9.45 0.74 -10.44
C ALA A 82 10.93 0.38 -10.42
N LYS A 83 11.36 -0.21 -9.30
CA LYS A 83 12.73 -0.72 -9.14
C LYS A 83 12.78 -2.23 -9.25
N ASN A 84 11.61 -2.88 -9.34
CA ASN A 84 11.45 -4.33 -9.48
C ASN A 84 12.18 -5.12 -8.38
N GLU A 85 12.02 -4.64 -7.13
CA GLU A 85 12.69 -5.22 -5.96
C GLU A 85 11.86 -6.27 -5.24
N PHE A 86 10.56 -6.36 -5.53
CA PHE A 86 9.64 -7.21 -4.76
C PHE A 86 9.18 -8.40 -5.58
N ARG A 87 8.95 -9.55 -4.90
CA ARG A 87 8.46 -10.77 -5.55
C ARG A 87 6.99 -11.06 -5.26
N GLY A 88 6.46 -10.56 -4.19
CA GLY A 88 5.07 -10.71 -3.79
C GLY A 88 4.68 -9.52 -2.99
N PHE A 89 3.60 -9.62 -2.22
CA PHE A 89 3.20 -8.54 -1.32
C PHE A 89 3.33 -9.06 0.11
N GLU A 90 4.23 -8.46 0.89
CA GLU A 90 4.61 -8.97 2.20
C GLU A 90 4.44 -7.94 3.30
N ILE A 91 4.15 -8.45 4.51
CA ILE A 91 4.20 -7.65 5.73
C ILE A 91 5.64 -7.71 6.23
N THR A 92 6.24 -6.55 6.47
CA THR A 92 7.61 -6.46 7.00
C THR A 92 7.66 -5.64 8.28
N ARG A 93 8.83 -5.55 8.84
CA ARG A 93 9.09 -4.74 10.04
C ARG A 93 9.79 -3.45 9.70
#